data_2f96fccd7461cff2433394e2fde04e58
#
_entry.id   2f96fccd7461cff2433394e2fde04e58
#
_cell.length_a   1.000
_cell.length_b   1.000
_cell.length_c   1.000
_cell.angle_alpha   90.00
_cell.angle_beta   90.00
_cell.angle_gamma   90.00
#
_symmetry.space_group_name_H-M   'P 1'
#
loop_
_entity.id
_entity.type
_entity.pdbx_description
1 polymer ?
#
loop_
_entity_poly.entity_id
_entity_poly.type
_entity_poly.pdbx_seq_one_letter_code
_entity_poly.pdbx_strand_id
1 'polypeptide(L)'
;TILKNTTFITAATFILRGVNLLFSILIVRRLGDDRFGQYSTVLAFVGLFQIFAELGISQYVMREIARDAGKTKMYFWNLVVLRLILAFIGMVGTTIGAVVMGYPQDLVIGVLILTTSYLLAALEAPLESVLTAHARFDHVCLLAIIGRLAFILVGGAFLLLGWSYVWLILASLISIIPQIVYAFIAARKNDFLDMKIEVTPSTWGALIRRGLPFGLITLTLSISFGI
;
A
#
# COMPACT_ATOMS: atom_id res chain seq x y z
N THR A 1 -4.81 28.78 -9.86
CA THR A 1 -4.51 27.90 -8.69
C THR A 1 -4.44 26.42 -9.10
N ILE A 2 -5.39 25.90 -9.90
CA ILE A 2 -5.46 24.49 -10.33
C ILE A 2 -4.24 24.10 -11.19
N LEU A 3 -3.88 24.90 -12.19
CA LEU A 3 -2.70 24.66 -13.03
C LEU A 3 -1.40 24.58 -12.23
N LYS A 4 -1.22 25.45 -11.25
CA LYS A 4 -0.04 25.49 -10.39
C LYS A 4 0.11 24.21 -9.54
N ASN A 5 -1.00 23.71 -9.01
CA ASN A 5 -1.03 22.47 -8.24
C ASN A 5 -0.77 21.25 -9.13
N THR A 6 -1.36 21.21 -10.33
CA THR A 6 -1.16 20.11 -11.28
C THR A 6 0.29 20.04 -11.75
N THR A 7 0.90 21.18 -12.08
CA THR A 7 2.31 21.23 -12.48
C THR A 7 3.24 20.79 -11.36
N PHE A 8 2.96 21.18 -10.12
CA PHE A 8 3.74 20.75 -8.96
C PHE A 8 3.65 19.25 -8.72
N ILE A 9 2.44 18.68 -8.79
CA ILE A 9 2.20 17.24 -8.64
C ILE A 9 2.92 16.46 -9.74
N THR A 10 2.83 16.91 -10.97
CA THR A 10 3.49 16.27 -12.12
C THR A 10 5.02 16.31 -11.97
N ALA A 11 5.58 17.47 -11.63
CA ALA A 11 7.02 17.60 -11.41
C ALA A 11 7.52 16.72 -10.25
N ALA A 12 6.80 16.70 -9.12
CA ALA A 12 7.10 15.84 -7.99
C ALA A 12 7.08 14.34 -8.38
N THR A 13 6.11 13.92 -9.18
CA THR A 13 6.00 12.54 -9.67
C THR A 13 7.19 12.17 -10.57
N PHE A 14 7.62 13.06 -11.47
CA PHE A 14 8.80 12.82 -12.31
C PHE A 14 10.08 12.73 -11.48
N ILE A 15 10.27 13.61 -10.51
CA ILE A 15 11.42 13.56 -9.60
C ILE A 15 11.42 12.25 -8.82
N LEU A 16 10.27 11.84 -8.26
CA LEU A 16 10.15 10.59 -7.52
C LEU A 16 10.46 9.37 -8.41
N ARG A 17 10.03 9.37 -9.68
CA ARG A 17 10.37 8.30 -10.64
C ARG A 17 11.87 8.24 -10.90
N GLY A 18 12.52 9.38 -11.09
CA GLY A 18 13.98 9.45 -11.26
C GLY A 18 14.74 8.93 -10.03
N VAL A 19 14.33 9.36 -8.85
CA VAL A 19 14.92 8.90 -7.58
C VAL A 19 14.72 7.39 -7.39
N ASN A 20 13.53 6.86 -7.76
CA ASN A 20 13.27 5.43 -7.73
C ASN A 20 14.19 4.63 -8.64
N LEU A 21 14.40 5.13 -9.86
CA LEU A 21 15.28 4.47 -10.82
C LEU A 21 16.72 4.42 -10.28
N LEU A 22 17.23 5.54 -9.75
CA LEU A 22 18.55 5.59 -9.14
C LEU A 22 18.67 4.64 -7.93
N PHE A 23 17.63 4.59 -7.10
CA PHE A 23 17.62 3.70 -5.95
C PHE A 23 17.54 2.23 -6.36
N SER A 24 16.76 1.89 -7.41
CA SER A 24 16.71 0.52 -7.96
C SER A 24 18.09 0.09 -8.49
N ILE A 25 18.81 0.97 -9.18
CA ILE A 25 20.18 0.69 -9.65
C ILE A 25 21.11 0.43 -8.44
N LEU A 26 20.97 1.20 -7.37
CA LEU A 26 21.74 1.00 -6.14
C LEU A 26 21.44 -0.37 -5.50
N ILE A 27 20.16 -0.78 -5.45
CA ILE A 27 19.73 -2.07 -4.93
C ILE A 27 20.43 -3.20 -5.73
N VAL A 28 20.32 -3.19 -7.07
CA VAL A 28 20.94 -4.21 -7.94
C VAL A 28 22.44 -4.27 -7.70
N ARG A 29 23.12 -3.14 -7.71
CA ARG A 29 24.58 -3.08 -7.54
C ARG A 29 25.06 -3.58 -6.18
N ARG A 30 24.29 -3.34 -5.12
CA ARG A 30 24.69 -3.68 -3.75
C ARG A 30 24.30 -5.10 -3.35
N LEU A 31 23.18 -5.60 -3.81
CA LEU A 31 22.75 -6.97 -3.51
C LEU A 31 23.50 -8.01 -4.36
N GLY A 32 23.87 -7.67 -5.60
CA GLY A 32 24.36 -8.63 -6.59
C GLY A 32 23.24 -9.51 -7.16
N ASP A 33 23.57 -10.31 -8.18
CA ASP A 33 22.56 -10.99 -9.00
C ASP A 33 21.72 -11.99 -8.22
N ASP A 34 22.33 -12.84 -7.37
CA ASP A 34 21.61 -13.88 -6.63
C ASP A 34 20.60 -13.30 -5.62
N ARG A 35 21.08 -12.37 -4.77
CA ARG A 35 20.22 -11.76 -3.75
C ARG A 35 19.16 -10.83 -4.34
N PHE A 36 19.48 -10.15 -5.43
CA PHE A 36 18.50 -9.36 -6.16
C PHE A 36 17.45 -10.25 -6.80
N GLY A 37 17.84 -11.42 -7.33
CA GLY A 37 16.91 -12.44 -7.84
C GLY A 37 15.94 -12.91 -6.76
N GLN A 38 16.44 -13.23 -5.56
CA GLN A 38 15.60 -13.61 -4.41
C GLN A 38 14.65 -12.49 -4.01
N TYR A 39 15.15 -11.26 -3.89
CA TYR A 39 14.33 -10.08 -3.58
C TYR A 39 13.23 -9.87 -4.62
N SER A 40 13.56 -9.92 -5.90
CA SER A 40 12.60 -9.74 -7.00
C SER A 40 11.55 -10.85 -7.04
N THR A 41 11.94 -12.10 -6.74
CA THR A 41 11.02 -13.24 -6.66
C THR A 41 10.01 -13.03 -5.53
N VAL A 42 10.45 -12.60 -4.35
CA VAL A 42 9.55 -12.30 -3.22
C VAL A 42 8.59 -11.18 -3.58
N LEU A 43 9.07 -10.08 -4.19
CA LEU A 43 8.22 -8.97 -4.61
C LEU A 43 7.19 -9.39 -5.65
N ALA A 44 7.60 -10.13 -6.68
CA ALA A 44 6.72 -10.58 -7.75
C ALA A 44 5.66 -11.55 -7.22
N PHE A 45 6.08 -12.51 -6.37
CA PHE A 45 5.16 -13.48 -5.78
C PHE A 45 4.11 -12.80 -4.90
N VAL A 46 4.54 -11.95 -3.98
CA VAL A 46 3.64 -11.22 -3.08
C VAL A 46 2.75 -10.25 -3.86
N GLY A 47 3.30 -9.57 -4.90
CA GLY A 47 2.55 -8.67 -5.76
C GLY A 47 1.38 -9.35 -6.49
N LEU A 48 1.54 -10.61 -6.94
CA LEU A 48 0.46 -11.38 -7.56
C LEU A 48 -0.72 -11.60 -6.60
N PHE A 49 -0.43 -11.87 -5.33
CA PHE A 49 -1.46 -12.14 -4.34
C PHE A 49 -2.06 -10.88 -3.72
N GLN A 50 -1.34 -9.75 -3.74
CA GLN A 50 -1.82 -8.46 -3.21
C GLN A 50 -3.14 -8.01 -3.85
N ILE A 51 -3.34 -8.34 -5.11
CA ILE A 51 -4.55 -8.05 -5.87
C ILE A 51 -5.79 -8.63 -5.20
N PHE A 52 -5.68 -9.85 -4.67
CA PHE A 52 -6.78 -10.51 -3.95
C PHE A 52 -7.07 -9.87 -2.59
N ALA A 53 -6.09 -9.21 -1.97
CA ALA A 53 -6.27 -8.52 -0.70
C ALA A 53 -6.97 -7.15 -0.85
N GLU A 54 -6.95 -6.55 -2.04
CA GLU A 54 -7.51 -5.21 -2.26
C GLU A 54 -8.95 -5.21 -2.80
N LEU A 55 -9.30 -6.12 -3.69
CA LEU A 55 -10.65 -6.33 -4.27
C LEU A 55 -11.37 -5.04 -4.73
N GLY A 56 -10.68 -3.91 -4.90
CA GLY A 56 -11.26 -2.63 -5.32
C GLY A 56 -12.21 -1.96 -4.30
N ILE A 57 -12.25 -2.46 -3.06
CA ILE A 57 -13.19 -1.96 -2.04
C ILE A 57 -12.86 -0.51 -1.67
N SER A 58 -11.58 -0.15 -1.63
CA SER A 58 -11.15 1.22 -1.33
C SER A 58 -11.65 2.23 -2.35
N GLN A 59 -11.61 1.90 -3.63
CA GLN A 59 -12.11 2.75 -4.72
C GLN A 59 -13.63 2.95 -4.63
N TYR A 60 -14.37 1.88 -4.31
CA TYR A 60 -15.80 1.98 -4.10
C TYR A 60 -16.13 2.89 -2.91
N VAL A 61 -15.47 2.67 -1.76
CA VAL A 61 -15.70 3.47 -0.55
C VAL A 61 -15.31 4.94 -0.76
N MET A 62 -14.18 5.20 -1.39
CA MET A 62 -13.75 6.56 -1.76
C MET A 62 -14.84 7.30 -2.56
N ARG A 63 -15.45 6.62 -3.55
CA ARG A 63 -16.54 7.19 -4.35
C ARG A 63 -17.80 7.46 -3.54
N GLU A 64 -18.17 6.57 -2.62
CA GLU A 64 -19.36 6.74 -1.79
C GLU A 64 -19.18 7.88 -0.77
N ILE A 65 -17.98 8.00 -0.17
CA ILE A 65 -17.65 9.13 0.71
C ILE A 65 -17.65 10.45 -0.08
N ALA A 66 -17.12 10.47 -1.31
CA ALA A 66 -17.13 11.67 -2.16
C ALA A 66 -18.56 12.12 -2.54
N ARG A 67 -19.52 11.19 -2.57
CA ARG A 67 -20.94 11.49 -2.83
C ARG A 67 -21.66 12.00 -1.59
N ASP A 68 -21.32 11.47 -0.43
CA ASP A 68 -21.96 11.79 0.85
C ASP A 68 -20.91 11.75 1.97
N ALA A 69 -20.32 12.91 2.25
CA ALA A 69 -19.31 13.05 3.28
C ALA A 69 -19.83 12.70 4.69
N GLY A 70 -21.15 12.77 4.94
CA GLY A 70 -21.75 12.39 6.21
C GLY A 70 -21.59 10.89 6.53
N LYS A 71 -21.31 10.06 5.51
CA LYS A 71 -21.09 8.61 5.67
C LYS A 71 -19.63 8.23 5.88
N THR A 72 -18.71 9.19 5.92
CA THR A 72 -17.27 8.93 6.06
C THR A 72 -16.98 7.99 7.23
N LYS A 73 -17.55 8.27 8.40
CA LYS A 73 -17.36 7.50 9.62
C LYS A 73 -17.76 6.02 9.48
N MET A 74 -18.96 5.78 8.96
CA MET A 74 -19.48 4.43 8.76
C MET A 74 -18.61 3.64 7.77
N TYR A 75 -18.25 4.25 6.65
CA TYR A 75 -17.44 3.59 5.65
C TYR A 75 -16.00 3.37 6.12
N PHE A 76 -15.40 4.34 6.82
CA PHE A 76 -14.01 4.24 7.28
C PHE A 76 -13.79 3.02 8.19
N TRP A 77 -14.56 2.90 9.28
CA TRP A 77 -14.36 1.79 10.23
C TRP A 77 -14.71 0.43 9.63
N ASN A 78 -15.75 0.36 8.81
CA ASN A 78 -16.10 -0.88 8.12
C ASN A 78 -15.01 -1.28 7.10
N LEU A 79 -14.41 -0.31 6.40
CA LEU A 79 -13.31 -0.56 5.47
C LEU A 79 -12.06 -1.03 6.21
N VAL A 80 -11.68 -0.39 7.32
CA VAL A 80 -10.51 -0.79 8.15
C VAL A 80 -10.64 -2.24 8.59
N VAL A 81 -11.76 -2.60 9.23
CA VAL A 81 -11.95 -3.96 9.77
C VAL A 81 -12.00 -5.00 8.66
N LEU A 82 -12.76 -4.72 7.59
CA LEU A 82 -12.87 -5.63 6.45
C LEU A 82 -11.51 -5.85 5.79
N ARG A 83 -10.74 -4.78 5.58
CA ARG A 83 -9.38 -4.88 5.00
C ARG A 83 -8.40 -5.62 5.90
N LEU A 84 -8.46 -5.45 7.21
CA LEU A 84 -7.62 -6.21 8.15
C LEU A 84 -7.90 -7.72 8.05
N ILE A 85 -9.18 -8.12 7.95
CA ILE A 85 -9.56 -9.52 7.77
C ILE A 85 -9.03 -10.05 6.43
N LEU A 86 -9.27 -9.34 5.33
CA LEU A 86 -8.79 -9.74 4.00
C LEU A 86 -7.26 -9.77 3.93
N ALA A 87 -6.58 -8.80 4.54
CA ALA A 87 -5.14 -8.74 4.64
C ALA A 87 -4.56 -9.94 5.41
N PHE A 88 -5.19 -10.32 6.52
CA PHE A 88 -4.78 -11.49 7.29
C PHE A 88 -4.96 -12.78 6.49
N ILE A 89 -6.12 -12.96 5.83
CA ILE A 89 -6.38 -14.10 4.94
C ILE A 89 -5.36 -14.11 3.78
N GLY A 90 -5.10 -12.97 3.17
CA GLY A 90 -4.12 -12.80 2.11
C GLY A 90 -2.69 -13.16 2.56
N MET A 91 -2.27 -12.68 3.74
CA MET A 91 -0.98 -12.99 4.34
C MET A 91 -0.80 -14.50 4.54
N VAL A 92 -1.77 -15.14 5.19
CA VAL A 92 -1.75 -16.58 5.45
C VAL A 92 -1.77 -17.37 4.14
N GLY A 93 -2.69 -17.04 3.22
CA GLY A 93 -2.84 -17.71 1.94
C GLY A 93 -1.59 -17.59 1.05
N THR A 94 -0.99 -16.39 0.97
CA THR A 94 0.25 -16.17 0.19
C THR A 94 1.41 -16.94 0.78
N THR A 95 1.56 -16.94 2.12
CA THR A 95 2.65 -17.69 2.79
C THR A 95 2.49 -19.19 2.62
N ILE A 96 1.27 -19.73 2.78
CA ILE A 96 0.98 -21.14 2.51
C ILE A 96 1.26 -21.48 1.04
N GLY A 97 0.86 -20.61 0.10
CA GLY A 97 1.17 -20.78 -1.31
C GLY A 97 2.67 -20.93 -1.59
N ALA A 98 3.50 -20.09 -0.95
CA ALA A 98 4.95 -20.17 -1.09
C ALA A 98 5.51 -21.51 -0.57
N VAL A 99 4.99 -22.00 0.57
CA VAL A 99 5.39 -23.30 1.14
C VAL A 99 4.97 -24.45 0.23
N VAL A 100 3.73 -24.46 -0.25
CA VAL A 100 3.19 -25.52 -1.12
C VAL A 100 3.92 -25.58 -2.47
N MET A 101 4.34 -24.43 -3.00
CA MET A 101 5.14 -24.36 -4.24
C MET A 101 6.61 -24.79 -4.04
N GLY A 102 7.01 -25.14 -2.82
CA GLY A 102 8.35 -25.67 -2.53
C GLY A 102 9.45 -24.61 -2.54
N TYR A 103 9.13 -23.35 -2.30
CA TYR A 103 10.16 -22.30 -2.21
C TYR A 103 11.10 -22.56 -1.02
N PRO A 104 12.41 -22.22 -1.15
CA PRO A 104 13.37 -22.29 -0.05
C PRO A 104 12.92 -21.50 1.17
N GLN A 105 13.32 -21.94 2.38
CA GLN A 105 12.90 -21.30 3.63
C GLN A 105 13.20 -19.81 3.68
N ASP A 106 14.35 -19.37 3.16
CA ASP A 106 14.73 -17.97 3.13
C ASP A 106 13.75 -17.11 2.31
N LEU A 107 13.25 -17.65 1.19
CA LEU A 107 12.22 -16.99 0.37
C LEU A 107 10.87 -16.98 1.09
N VAL A 108 10.49 -18.08 1.75
CA VAL A 108 9.23 -18.13 2.52
C VAL A 108 9.25 -17.13 3.66
N ILE A 109 10.38 -16.96 4.36
CA ILE A 109 10.54 -15.92 5.38
C ILE A 109 10.40 -14.53 4.77
N GLY A 110 11.03 -14.27 3.62
CA GLY A 110 10.88 -13.02 2.89
C GLY A 110 9.42 -12.74 2.50
N VAL A 111 8.69 -13.75 2.01
CA VAL A 111 7.25 -13.67 1.70
C VAL A 111 6.44 -13.34 2.96
N LEU A 112 6.68 -14.03 4.07
CA LEU A 112 5.96 -13.81 5.33
C LEU A 112 6.18 -12.37 5.84
N ILE A 113 7.43 -11.90 5.82
CA ILE A 113 7.75 -10.54 6.23
C ILE A 113 7.05 -9.52 5.29
N LEU A 114 7.16 -9.70 3.98
CA LEU A 114 6.56 -8.75 3.04
C LEU A 114 5.04 -8.75 3.12
N THR A 115 4.39 -9.91 3.27
CA THR A 115 2.92 -9.99 3.39
C THR A 115 2.39 -9.36 4.68
N THR A 116 3.23 -9.16 5.71
CA THR A 116 2.88 -8.35 6.87
C THR A 116 2.56 -6.89 6.47
N SER A 117 3.10 -6.41 5.33
CA SER A 117 2.72 -5.11 4.78
C SER A 117 1.24 -5.00 4.43
N TYR A 118 0.55 -6.11 4.15
CA TYR A 118 -0.88 -6.11 3.88
C TYR A 118 -1.68 -5.61 5.09
N LEU A 119 -1.25 -5.97 6.31
CA LEU A 119 -1.89 -5.51 7.55
C LEU A 119 -1.68 -4.00 7.75
N LEU A 120 -0.48 -3.49 7.44
CA LEU A 120 -0.19 -2.07 7.51
C LEU A 120 -0.94 -1.30 6.42
N ALA A 121 -0.97 -1.81 5.19
CA ALA A 121 -1.74 -1.23 4.09
C ALA A 121 -3.26 -1.25 4.36
N ALA A 122 -3.75 -2.21 5.13
CA ALA A 122 -5.15 -2.26 5.57
C ALA A 122 -5.53 -1.08 6.50
N LEU A 123 -4.56 -0.46 7.16
CA LEU A 123 -4.73 0.76 7.95
C LEU A 123 -4.52 2.02 7.12
N GLU A 124 -3.54 2.01 6.22
CA GLU A 124 -3.16 3.16 5.39
C GLU A 124 -4.24 3.49 4.34
N ALA A 125 -4.67 2.51 3.56
CA ALA A 125 -5.56 2.72 2.43
C ALA A 125 -6.94 3.30 2.77
N PRO A 126 -7.60 2.97 3.90
CA PRO A 126 -8.79 3.68 4.35
C PRO A 126 -8.54 5.16 4.64
N LEU A 127 -7.40 5.51 5.23
CA LEU A 127 -7.02 6.89 5.50
C LEU A 127 -6.79 7.67 4.20
N GLU A 128 -6.05 7.08 3.25
CA GLU A 128 -5.85 7.64 1.92
C GLU A 128 -7.18 7.82 1.17
N SER A 129 -8.08 6.83 1.26
CA SER A 129 -9.41 6.89 0.65
C SER A 129 -10.24 8.05 1.18
N VAL A 130 -10.19 8.32 2.49
CA VAL A 130 -10.86 9.46 3.11
C VAL A 130 -10.26 10.78 2.63
N LEU A 131 -8.94 10.92 2.63
CA LEU A 131 -8.26 12.14 2.15
C LEU A 131 -8.58 12.41 0.68
N THR A 132 -8.55 11.38 -0.15
CA THR A 132 -8.85 11.47 -1.58
C THR A 132 -10.32 11.83 -1.83
N ALA A 133 -11.26 11.23 -1.10
CA ALA A 133 -12.68 11.51 -1.20
C ALA A 133 -13.04 12.96 -0.85
N HIS A 134 -12.28 13.58 0.07
CA HIS A 134 -12.41 14.98 0.43
C HIS A 134 -11.52 15.92 -0.43
N ALA A 135 -11.04 15.43 -1.58
CA ALA A 135 -10.21 16.17 -2.54
C ALA A 135 -8.90 16.75 -1.95
N ARG A 136 -8.37 16.14 -0.88
CA ARG A 136 -7.11 16.55 -0.24
C ARG A 136 -5.91 15.88 -0.88
N PHE A 137 -5.78 16.07 -2.20
CA PHE A 137 -4.67 15.52 -3.00
C PHE A 137 -3.30 16.03 -2.57
N ASP A 138 -3.22 17.20 -1.93
CA ASP A 138 -2.04 17.72 -1.28
C ASP A 138 -1.47 16.75 -0.24
N HIS A 139 -2.33 16.22 0.63
CA HIS A 139 -1.94 15.22 1.63
C HIS A 139 -1.60 13.86 1.00
N VAL A 140 -2.34 13.44 -0.03
CA VAL A 140 -2.07 12.17 -0.73
C VAL A 140 -0.68 12.20 -1.40
N CYS A 141 -0.32 13.32 -2.04
CA CYS A 141 1.03 13.48 -2.59
C CYS A 141 2.11 13.45 -1.50
N LEU A 142 1.86 14.08 -0.36
CA LEU A 142 2.80 14.06 0.76
C LEU A 142 2.97 12.65 1.34
N LEU A 143 1.90 11.84 1.41
CA LEU A 143 1.99 10.42 1.80
C LEU A 143 2.97 9.67 0.92
N ALA A 144 2.81 9.78 -0.40
CA ALA A 144 3.70 9.13 -1.36
C ALA A 144 5.17 9.57 -1.20
N ILE A 145 5.40 10.87 -0.96
CA ILE A 145 6.74 11.42 -0.73
C ILE A 145 7.34 10.89 0.58
N ILE A 146 6.57 10.92 1.68
CA ILE A 146 7.01 10.45 2.99
C ILE A 146 7.41 8.98 2.93
N GLY A 147 6.56 8.12 2.37
CA GLY A 147 6.85 6.69 2.24
C GLY A 147 8.09 6.43 1.39
N ARG A 148 8.22 7.16 0.29
CA ARG A 148 9.37 6.99 -0.60
C ARG A 148 10.67 7.44 0.07
N LEU A 149 10.69 8.58 0.71
CA LEU A 149 11.86 9.06 1.43
C LEU A 149 12.21 8.14 2.59
N ALA A 150 11.23 7.69 3.37
CA ALA A 150 11.46 6.73 4.45
C ALA A 150 12.08 5.43 3.92
N PHE A 151 11.57 4.88 2.81
CA PHE A 151 12.13 3.67 2.20
C PHE A 151 13.57 3.88 1.72
N ILE A 152 13.87 5.00 1.07
CA ILE A 152 15.21 5.31 0.58
C ILE A 152 16.18 5.49 1.73
N LEU A 153 15.79 6.17 2.80
CA LEU A 153 16.63 6.41 3.96
C LEU A 153 16.92 5.12 4.71
N VAL A 154 15.89 4.35 5.06
CA VAL A 154 16.05 3.11 5.84
C VAL A 154 16.67 2.01 4.98
N GLY A 155 16.14 1.78 3.78
CA GLY A 155 16.66 0.77 2.86
C GLY A 155 18.06 1.11 2.36
N GLY A 156 18.35 2.39 2.10
CA GLY A 156 19.68 2.87 1.76
C GLY A 156 20.69 2.63 2.87
N ALA A 157 20.32 2.91 4.13
CA ALA A 157 21.16 2.62 5.28
C ALA A 157 21.49 1.11 5.37
N PHE A 158 20.49 0.23 5.22
CA PHE A 158 20.70 -1.21 5.25
C PHE A 158 21.58 -1.70 4.09
N LEU A 159 21.41 -1.15 2.88
CA LEU A 159 22.28 -1.48 1.75
C LEU A 159 23.73 -1.01 1.94
N LEU A 160 23.93 0.17 2.53
CA LEU A 160 25.28 0.68 2.82
C LEU A 160 25.99 -0.15 3.89
N LEU A 161 25.23 -0.70 4.86
CA LEU A 161 25.75 -1.61 5.89
C LEU A 161 26.02 -3.03 5.37
N GLY A 162 25.69 -3.32 4.11
CA GLY A 162 25.90 -4.63 3.48
C GLY A 162 24.95 -5.73 3.97
N TRP A 163 23.78 -5.33 4.48
CA TRP A 163 22.80 -6.28 5.02
C TRP A 163 22.07 -7.04 3.90
N SER A 164 21.45 -8.18 4.25
CA SER A 164 20.73 -9.06 3.33
C SER A 164 19.48 -8.37 2.76
N TYR A 165 18.95 -8.90 1.62
CA TYR A 165 17.71 -8.44 1.00
C TYR A 165 16.48 -8.46 1.94
N VAL A 166 16.49 -9.33 2.96
CA VAL A 166 15.41 -9.39 3.97
C VAL A 166 15.27 -8.06 4.72
N TRP A 167 16.39 -7.38 5.00
CA TRP A 167 16.38 -6.06 5.64
C TRP A 167 15.80 -4.98 4.72
N LEU A 168 15.99 -5.13 3.42
CA LEU A 168 15.36 -4.23 2.45
C LEU A 168 13.83 -4.43 2.42
N ILE A 169 13.37 -5.68 2.56
CA ILE A 169 11.93 -5.97 2.74
C ILE A 169 11.42 -5.36 4.05
N LEU A 170 12.16 -5.47 5.15
CA LEU A 170 11.81 -4.82 6.42
C LEU A 170 11.79 -3.29 6.30
N ALA A 171 12.70 -2.70 5.51
CA ALA A 171 12.68 -1.27 5.24
C ALA A 171 11.38 -0.82 4.57
N SER A 172 10.80 -1.63 3.68
CA SER A 172 9.50 -1.33 3.07
C SER A 172 8.38 -1.31 4.10
N LEU A 173 8.37 -2.23 5.08
CA LEU A 173 7.41 -2.22 6.18
C LEU A 173 7.56 -0.98 7.07
N ILE A 174 8.81 -0.66 7.45
CA ILE A 174 9.10 0.50 8.30
C ILE A 174 8.64 1.80 7.60
N SER A 175 8.78 1.87 6.28
CA SER A 175 8.40 3.06 5.50
C SER A 175 6.91 3.35 5.45
N ILE A 176 6.05 2.37 5.72
CA ILE A 176 4.59 2.55 5.78
C ILE A 176 4.18 3.25 7.08
N ILE A 177 4.92 3.05 8.17
CA ILE A 177 4.56 3.59 9.49
C ILE A 177 4.42 5.14 9.48
N PRO A 178 5.40 5.91 9.00
CA PRO A 178 5.25 7.36 8.96
C PRO A 178 4.12 7.82 8.02
N GLN A 179 3.78 7.05 6.98
CA GLN A 179 2.64 7.33 6.13
C GLN A 179 1.32 7.20 6.90
N ILE A 180 1.13 6.09 7.64
CA ILE A 180 -0.05 5.87 8.48
C ILE A 180 -0.19 6.99 9.51
N VAL A 181 0.91 7.31 10.22
CA VAL A 181 0.92 8.36 11.23
C VAL A 181 0.52 9.71 10.63
N TYR A 182 1.14 10.07 9.51
CA TYR A 182 0.82 11.32 8.82
C TYR A 182 -0.62 11.35 8.30
N ALA A 183 -1.09 10.27 7.66
CA ALA A 183 -2.46 10.16 7.14
C ALA A 183 -3.49 10.32 8.26
N PHE A 184 -3.24 9.66 9.40
CA PHE A 184 -4.11 9.74 10.57
C PHE A 184 -4.17 11.16 11.14
N ILE A 185 -3.02 11.82 11.32
CA ILE A 185 -2.94 13.21 11.78
C ILE A 185 -3.67 14.14 10.81
N ALA A 186 -3.43 13.98 9.50
CA ALA A 186 -4.05 14.81 8.47
C ALA A 186 -5.57 14.63 8.44
N ALA A 187 -6.07 13.40 8.48
CA ALA A 187 -7.50 13.11 8.48
C ALA A 187 -8.19 13.63 9.74
N ARG A 188 -7.53 13.55 10.89
CA ARG A 188 -8.04 14.03 12.16
C ARG A 188 -8.04 15.57 12.27
N LYS A 189 -6.98 16.22 11.81
CA LYS A 189 -6.85 17.68 11.82
C LYS A 189 -7.90 18.38 10.93
N ASN A 190 -8.40 17.67 9.93
CA ASN A 190 -9.43 18.17 9.02
C ASN A 190 -10.85 17.73 9.43
N ASP A 191 -11.06 17.17 10.62
CA ASP A 191 -12.34 16.68 11.15
C ASP A 191 -13.03 15.61 10.28
N PHE A 192 -12.26 14.86 9.47
CA PHE A 192 -12.80 13.78 8.63
C PHE A 192 -13.03 12.47 9.41
N LEU A 193 -12.38 12.30 10.57
CA LEU A 193 -12.48 11.10 11.39
C LEU A 193 -13.07 11.40 12.76
N ASP A 194 -14.13 10.68 13.08
CA ASP A 194 -14.63 10.56 14.45
C ASP A 194 -14.05 9.26 15.06
N MET A 195 -13.65 9.33 16.33
CA MET A 195 -13.05 8.19 17.06
C MET A 195 -14.08 7.15 17.54
N LYS A 196 -15.37 7.41 17.37
CA LYS A 196 -16.38 6.40 17.67
C LYS A 196 -16.36 5.31 16.62
N ILE A 197 -16.00 4.10 17.02
CA ILE A 197 -15.94 2.94 16.14
C ILE A 197 -17.37 2.47 15.86
N GLU A 198 -17.77 2.52 14.59
CA GLU A 198 -19.05 2.00 14.12
C GLU A 198 -18.81 0.93 13.05
N VAL A 199 -18.93 -0.34 13.46
CA VAL A 199 -18.76 -1.47 12.56
C VAL A 199 -20.10 -2.16 12.36
N THR A 200 -20.51 -2.29 11.11
CA THR A 200 -21.75 -2.94 10.70
C THR A 200 -21.46 -4.08 9.74
N PRO A 201 -21.23 -5.31 10.24
CA PRO A 201 -20.83 -6.45 9.40
C PRO A 201 -21.84 -6.79 8.28
N SER A 202 -23.12 -6.48 8.46
CA SER A 202 -24.14 -6.69 7.44
C SER A 202 -23.87 -5.92 6.14
N THR A 203 -23.07 -4.85 6.18
CA THR A 203 -22.69 -4.05 4.99
C THR A 203 -21.52 -4.64 4.21
N TRP A 204 -20.72 -5.54 4.78
CA TRP A 204 -19.49 -6.04 4.19
C TRP A 204 -19.71 -6.82 2.89
N GLY A 205 -20.75 -7.66 2.84
CA GLY A 205 -21.11 -8.36 1.60
C GLY A 205 -21.44 -7.41 0.45
N ALA A 206 -22.11 -6.30 0.77
CA ALA A 206 -22.39 -5.25 -0.21
C ALA A 206 -21.11 -4.50 -0.62
N LEU A 207 -20.19 -4.22 0.31
CA LEU A 207 -18.90 -3.58 0.04
C LEU A 207 -18.04 -4.43 -0.90
N ILE A 208 -17.92 -5.72 -0.64
CA ILE A 208 -17.17 -6.65 -1.48
C ILE A 208 -17.82 -6.73 -2.87
N ARG A 209 -19.12 -6.99 -2.95
CA ARG A 209 -19.82 -7.15 -4.23
C ARG A 209 -19.74 -5.91 -5.11
N ARG A 210 -19.85 -4.72 -4.50
CA ARG A 210 -19.79 -3.44 -5.21
C ARG A 210 -18.37 -2.98 -5.49
N GLY A 211 -17.40 -3.43 -4.69
CA GLY A 211 -15.96 -3.18 -4.90
C GLY A 211 -15.36 -4.00 -6.04
N LEU A 212 -15.79 -5.26 -6.20
CA LEU A 212 -15.26 -6.21 -7.20
C LEU A 212 -15.12 -5.62 -8.62
N PRO A 213 -16.10 -4.90 -9.20
CA PRO A 213 -15.94 -4.29 -10.52
C PRO A 213 -14.76 -3.32 -10.60
N PHE A 214 -14.52 -2.54 -9.53
CA PHE A 214 -13.39 -1.60 -9.46
C PHE A 214 -12.05 -2.36 -9.36
N GLY A 215 -12.01 -3.45 -8.59
CA GLY A 215 -10.85 -4.33 -8.51
C GLY A 215 -10.48 -4.93 -9.87
N LEU A 216 -11.46 -5.39 -10.65
CA LEU A 216 -11.25 -5.92 -12.00
C LEU A 216 -10.72 -4.85 -12.96
N ILE A 217 -11.21 -3.62 -12.87
CA ILE A 217 -10.69 -2.49 -13.66
C ILE A 217 -9.22 -2.23 -13.30
N THR A 218 -8.91 -2.14 -12.01
CA THR A 218 -7.53 -1.92 -11.53
C THR A 218 -6.59 -3.05 -11.99
N LEU A 219 -7.05 -4.29 -11.92
CA LEU A 219 -6.34 -5.47 -12.43
C LEU A 219 -6.03 -5.34 -13.92
N THR A 220 -7.04 -5.02 -14.72
CA THR A 220 -6.88 -4.88 -16.17
C THR A 220 -5.88 -3.77 -16.50
N LEU A 221 -5.94 -2.65 -15.79
CA LEU A 221 -5.00 -1.54 -15.96
C LEU A 221 -3.58 -1.95 -15.54
N SER A 222 -3.41 -2.62 -14.39
CA SER A 222 -2.08 -3.09 -13.93
C SER A 222 -1.44 -4.05 -14.92
N ILE A 223 -2.19 -4.99 -15.48
CA ILE A 223 -1.69 -5.92 -16.49
C ILE A 223 -1.37 -5.19 -17.81
N SER A 224 -2.21 -4.24 -18.22
CA SER A 224 -2.03 -3.53 -19.51
C SER A 224 -0.86 -2.56 -19.50
N PHE A 225 -0.56 -1.95 -18.38
CA PHE A 225 0.51 -0.95 -18.25
C PHE A 225 1.78 -1.48 -17.60
N GLY A 226 1.80 -2.75 -17.18
CA GLY A 226 2.97 -3.39 -16.55
C GLY A 226 3.34 -2.74 -15.19
N ILE A 227 2.32 -2.21 -14.50
CA ILE A 227 2.47 -1.52 -13.22
C ILE A 227 2.10 -2.49 -12.10
#